data_24578f408ced20e9444d4ae7e8c38444
#
_entry.id   24578f408ced20e9444d4ae7e8c38444
#
_cell.length_a   1.000
_cell.length_b   1.000
_cell.length_c   1.000
_cell.angle_alpha   90.00
_cell.angle_beta   90.00
_cell.angle_gamma   90.00
#
_symmetry.space_group_name_H-M   'P 1'
#
loop_
_entity.id
_entity.type
_entity.pdbx_description
1 polymer ?
#
loop_
_entity_poly.entity_id
_entity_poly.type
_entity_poly.pdbx_seq_one_letter_code
_entity_poly.pdbx_strand_id
1 'polypeptide(L)'
;MKTRGSLLSLSLLLIGFCVAIFAFEDSAVAQQGRKGTGIVPLNEDETRNMLHIREEEKLARDVYMRMHDIWGATVFSNIAVSEQRHMDAVLNLLDKYGIPDPTLGEGKFANSDLQKLYDDLIKQGKESLLNAFEVGVIIEETDIEDLQEAIEGTEKADLEKVYGNLLNGSYNHLDAFNYHSDSLAQ
;
A
#
# COMPACT_ATOMS: atom_id res chain seq x y z
N MET A 1 -5.17 22.68 41.61
CA MET A 1 -4.02 22.76 40.70
C MET A 1 -4.08 21.54 39.79
N LYS A 2 -4.56 21.71 38.55
CA LYS A 2 -4.64 20.65 37.54
C LYS A 2 -3.39 20.71 36.66
N THR A 3 -2.52 19.70 36.74
CA THR A 3 -1.37 19.57 35.88
C THR A 3 -1.84 19.04 34.51
N ARG A 4 -1.66 19.85 33.49
CA ARG A 4 -1.88 19.49 32.10
C ARG A 4 -0.84 18.46 31.67
N GLY A 5 -1.29 17.28 31.26
CA GLY A 5 -0.46 16.29 30.59
C GLY A 5 0.01 16.82 29.23
N SER A 6 1.30 16.68 29.00
CA SER A 6 2.00 17.06 27.78
C SER A 6 1.54 16.18 26.63
N LEU A 7 0.97 16.77 25.59
CA LEU A 7 0.81 16.17 24.28
C LEU A 7 2.20 15.92 23.70
N LEU A 8 2.61 14.66 23.64
CA LEU A 8 3.77 14.22 22.85
C LEU A 8 3.38 14.38 21.38
N SER A 9 3.89 15.44 20.77
CA SER A 9 3.87 15.62 19.33
C SER A 9 4.68 14.47 18.71
N LEU A 10 3.98 13.56 18.05
CA LEU A 10 4.60 12.54 17.22
C LEU A 10 5.15 13.28 15.98
N SER A 11 6.45 13.52 15.99
CA SER A 11 7.14 14.09 14.83
C SER A 11 7.07 13.07 13.71
N LEU A 12 6.38 13.43 12.64
CA LEU A 12 6.39 12.73 11.36
C LEU A 12 7.85 12.60 10.90
N LEU A 13 8.41 11.41 11.02
CA LEU A 13 9.73 11.10 10.52
C LEU A 13 9.59 10.88 9.01
N LEU A 14 9.85 11.92 8.23
CA LEU A 14 10.11 11.79 6.80
C LEU A 14 11.26 10.80 6.63
N ILE A 15 10.93 9.56 6.33
CA ILE A 15 11.92 8.54 5.95
C ILE A 15 12.36 8.86 4.53
N GLY A 16 13.44 9.63 4.44
CA GLY A 16 14.12 9.86 3.17
C GLY A 16 14.55 8.50 2.57
N PHE A 17 13.98 8.19 1.44
CA PHE A 17 14.21 6.98 0.67
C PHE A 17 15.68 6.91 0.24
N CYS A 18 16.45 6.06 0.90
CA CYS A 18 17.82 5.73 0.51
C CYS A 18 17.78 4.66 -0.58
N VAL A 19 17.91 5.10 -1.85
CA VAL A 19 17.96 4.21 -3.01
C VAL A 19 19.20 3.31 -2.91
N ALA A 20 18.99 2.05 -2.59
CA ALA A 20 20.01 1.03 -2.81
C ALA A 20 20.06 0.70 -4.31
N ILE A 21 21.09 1.19 -4.99
CA ILE A 21 21.37 0.87 -6.39
C ILE A 21 21.81 -0.59 -6.45
N PHE A 22 20.90 -1.48 -6.83
CA PHE A 22 21.29 -2.81 -7.29
C PHE A 22 21.86 -2.69 -8.69
N ALA A 23 23.16 -2.88 -8.83
CA ALA A 23 23.81 -3.05 -10.11
C ALA A 23 23.30 -4.36 -10.74
N PHE A 24 22.41 -4.25 -11.73
CA PHE A 24 22.07 -5.36 -12.62
C PHE A 24 23.27 -5.57 -13.56
N GLU A 25 23.94 -6.71 -13.43
CA GLU A 25 24.89 -7.15 -14.44
C GLU A 25 24.13 -7.48 -15.72
N ASP A 26 24.56 -6.85 -16.80
CA ASP A 26 24.01 -6.93 -18.16
C ASP A 26 24.23 -8.34 -18.73
N SER A 27 23.29 -9.25 -18.47
CA SER A 27 23.23 -10.52 -19.16
C SER A 27 22.36 -10.33 -20.40
N ALA A 28 23.03 -10.14 -21.54
CA ALA A 28 22.42 -10.13 -22.86
C ALA A 28 21.70 -11.47 -23.13
N VAL A 29 20.43 -11.57 -22.72
CA VAL A 29 19.54 -12.65 -23.13
C VAL A 29 18.97 -12.28 -24.48
N ALA A 30 19.28 -13.13 -25.46
CA ALA A 30 18.86 -13.04 -26.84
C ALA A 30 17.36 -12.71 -26.97
N GLN A 31 17.09 -11.57 -27.58
CA GLN A 31 15.77 -11.06 -27.91
C GLN A 31 15.16 -11.91 -29.02
N GLN A 32 14.49 -13.00 -28.63
CA GLN A 32 13.68 -13.80 -29.55
C GLN A 32 12.37 -13.05 -29.79
N GLY A 33 12.15 -12.66 -31.06
CA GLY A 33 11.10 -11.77 -31.53
C GLY A 33 9.68 -12.11 -31.01
N ARG A 34 9.22 -11.40 -30.01
CA ARG A 34 7.79 -11.25 -29.71
C ARG A 34 7.21 -10.27 -30.72
N LYS A 35 6.20 -10.70 -31.48
CA LYS A 35 5.35 -9.81 -32.29
C LYS A 35 4.82 -8.73 -31.35
N GLY A 36 5.19 -7.48 -31.58
CA GLY A 36 4.86 -6.35 -30.72
C GLY A 36 3.35 -6.26 -30.49
N THR A 37 2.94 -6.30 -29.24
CA THR A 37 1.55 -6.12 -28.79
C THR A 37 1.07 -4.68 -28.90
N GLY A 38 1.86 -3.76 -29.45
CA GLY A 38 1.54 -2.34 -29.51
C GLY A 38 1.56 -1.61 -28.14
N ILE A 39 1.93 -2.32 -27.08
CA ILE A 39 2.04 -1.74 -25.73
C ILE A 39 3.33 -0.94 -25.62
N VAL A 40 3.22 0.34 -25.31
CA VAL A 40 4.39 1.17 -24.97
C VAL A 40 4.91 0.73 -23.61
N PRO A 41 6.19 0.32 -23.49
CA PRO A 41 6.74 -0.11 -22.20
C PRO A 41 6.61 0.96 -21.11
N LEU A 42 6.62 0.53 -19.86
CA LEU A 42 6.75 1.42 -18.71
C LEU A 42 8.19 1.97 -18.65
N ASN A 43 8.33 3.17 -18.13
CA ASN A 43 9.63 3.67 -17.69
C ASN A 43 10.01 3.06 -16.32
N GLU A 44 11.22 3.39 -15.82
CA GLU A 44 11.70 2.83 -14.55
C GLU A 44 10.87 3.28 -13.34
N ASP A 45 10.41 4.53 -13.32
CA ASP A 45 9.60 5.07 -12.22
C ASP A 45 8.19 4.47 -12.22
N GLU A 46 7.55 4.38 -13.39
CA GLU A 46 6.26 3.71 -13.53
C GLU A 46 6.31 2.24 -13.09
N THR A 47 7.41 1.54 -13.43
CA THR A 47 7.62 0.15 -13.03
C THR A 47 7.79 0.04 -11.51
N ARG A 48 8.61 0.90 -10.92
CA ARG A 48 8.86 0.93 -9.48
C ARG A 48 7.60 1.24 -8.70
N ASN A 49 6.85 2.26 -9.10
CA ASN A 49 5.60 2.65 -8.45
C ASN A 49 4.55 1.53 -8.52
N MET A 50 4.41 0.87 -9.68
CA MET A 50 3.47 -0.25 -9.82
C MET A 50 3.80 -1.42 -8.89
N LEU A 51 5.09 -1.76 -8.77
CA LEU A 51 5.55 -2.82 -7.86
C LEU A 51 5.33 -2.43 -6.40
N HIS A 52 5.57 -1.17 -6.06
CA HIS A 52 5.36 -0.63 -4.71
C HIS A 52 3.89 -0.67 -4.32
N ILE A 53 3.01 -0.05 -5.11
CA ILE A 53 1.56 -0.06 -4.89
C ILE A 53 1.04 -1.50 -4.77
N ARG A 54 1.53 -2.44 -5.58
CA ARG A 54 1.15 -3.85 -5.48
C ARG A 54 1.43 -4.45 -4.10
N GLU A 55 2.57 -4.14 -3.50
CA GLU A 55 2.93 -4.62 -2.16
C GLU A 55 2.24 -3.83 -1.05
N GLU A 56 1.92 -2.55 -1.25
CA GLU A 56 1.17 -1.72 -0.29
C GLU A 56 -0.27 -2.18 -0.15
N GLU A 57 -0.97 -2.40 -1.26
CA GLU A 57 -2.32 -2.99 -1.24
C GLU A 57 -2.35 -4.36 -0.52
N LYS A 58 -1.29 -5.16 -0.73
CA LYS A 58 -1.12 -6.40 0.02
C LYS A 58 -0.89 -6.15 1.50
N LEU A 59 -0.10 -5.15 1.86
CA LEU A 59 0.15 -4.78 3.26
C LEU A 59 -1.15 -4.38 3.95
N ALA A 60 -1.92 -3.49 3.34
CA ALA A 60 -3.23 -3.06 3.82
C ALA A 60 -4.16 -4.26 4.06
N ARG A 61 -4.35 -5.10 3.05
CA ARG A 61 -5.16 -6.32 3.16
C ARG A 61 -4.71 -7.21 4.31
N ASP A 62 -3.42 -7.52 4.39
CA ASP A 62 -2.89 -8.48 5.37
C ASP A 62 -2.99 -7.93 6.81
N VAL A 63 -2.77 -6.60 7.00
CA VAL A 63 -2.98 -5.93 8.28
C VAL A 63 -4.45 -5.97 8.67
N TYR A 64 -5.36 -5.63 7.76
CA TYR A 64 -6.79 -5.59 8.07
C TYR A 64 -7.36 -6.98 8.37
N MET A 65 -6.95 -8.00 7.63
CA MET A 65 -7.30 -9.38 7.98
C MET A 65 -6.82 -9.73 9.39
N ARG A 66 -5.59 -9.35 9.74
CA ARG A 66 -5.06 -9.60 11.08
C ARG A 66 -5.78 -8.82 12.17
N MET A 67 -6.16 -7.57 11.93
CA MET A 67 -6.95 -6.78 12.88
C MET A 67 -8.35 -7.35 13.06
N HIS A 68 -8.98 -7.83 11.98
CA HIS A 68 -10.26 -8.55 12.07
C HIS A 68 -10.16 -9.80 12.94
N ASP A 69 -9.13 -10.61 12.76
CA ASP A 69 -8.91 -11.83 13.56
C ASP A 69 -8.78 -11.53 15.06
N ILE A 70 -8.17 -10.40 15.42
CA ILE A 70 -7.91 -10.01 16.80
C ILE A 70 -9.15 -9.37 17.45
N TRP A 71 -9.80 -8.46 16.74
CA TRP A 71 -10.82 -7.57 17.30
C TRP A 71 -12.24 -7.93 16.87
N GLY A 72 -12.43 -8.71 15.81
CA GLY A 72 -13.75 -9.09 15.28
C GLY A 72 -14.53 -7.95 14.63
N ALA A 73 -13.95 -6.74 14.50
CA ALA A 73 -14.63 -5.61 13.90
C ALA A 73 -14.75 -5.79 12.37
N THR A 74 -15.99 -5.81 11.88
CA THR A 74 -16.30 -6.17 10.48
C THR A 74 -15.80 -5.16 9.45
N VAL A 75 -15.53 -3.92 9.85
CA VAL A 75 -14.94 -2.90 8.96
C VAL A 75 -13.62 -3.39 8.39
N PHE A 76 -12.75 -4.00 9.20
CA PHE A 76 -11.48 -4.55 8.73
C PHE A 76 -11.66 -5.62 7.65
N SER A 77 -12.54 -6.61 7.87
CA SER A 77 -12.78 -7.66 6.87
C SER A 77 -13.42 -7.11 5.60
N ASN A 78 -14.29 -6.12 5.68
CA ASN A 78 -14.92 -5.50 4.52
C ASN A 78 -13.89 -4.73 3.68
N ILE A 79 -13.02 -3.96 4.32
CA ILE A 79 -11.95 -3.22 3.64
C ILE A 79 -10.92 -4.19 3.09
N ALA A 80 -10.50 -5.23 3.82
CA ALA A 80 -9.57 -6.26 3.30
C ALA A 80 -10.06 -6.92 2.00
N VAL A 81 -11.37 -7.12 1.83
CA VAL A 81 -11.96 -7.58 0.56
C VAL A 81 -11.83 -6.54 -0.55
N SER A 82 -11.86 -5.25 -0.21
CA SER A 82 -11.62 -4.16 -1.17
C SER A 82 -10.16 -4.14 -1.61
N GLU A 83 -9.21 -4.25 -0.65
CA GLU A 83 -7.78 -4.29 -0.95
C GLU A 83 -7.40 -5.50 -1.83
N GLN A 84 -8.07 -6.64 -1.64
CA GLN A 84 -7.87 -7.75 -2.57
C GLN A 84 -8.25 -7.39 -4.00
N ARG A 85 -9.33 -6.61 -4.21
CA ARG A 85 -9.72 -6.14 -5.56
C ARG A 85 -8.73 -5.12 -6.12
N HIS A 86 -8.18 -4.25 -5.27
CA HIS A 86 -7.11 -3.33 -5.62
C HIS A 86 -5.87 -4.10 -6.06
N MET A 87 -5.43 -5.07 -5.26
CA MET A 87 -4.35 -5.99 -5.64
C MET A 87 -4.60 -6.64 -7.00
N ASP A 88 -5.80 -7.16 -7.24
CA ASP A 88 -6.15 -7.84 -8.50
C ASP A 88 -6.11 -6.86 -9.69
N ALA A 89 -6.50 -5.60 -9.49
CA ALA A 89 -6.42 -4.57 -10.52
C ALA A 89 -4.97 -4.23 -10.88
N VAL A 90 -4.09 -4.11 -9.90
CA VAL A 90 -2.64 -3.89 -10.13
C VAL A 90 -1.99 -5.13 -10.76
N LEU A 91 -2.37 -6.35 -10.35
CA LEU A 91 -1.88 -7.58 -10.97
C LEU A 91 -2.20 -7.64 -12.46
N ASN A 92 -3.40 -7.22 -12.86
CA ASN A 92 -3.77 -7.13 -14.29
C ASN A 92 -2.88 -6.14 -15.07
N LEU A 93 -2.40 -5.06 -14.43
CA LEU A 93 -1.42 -4.17 -15.05
C LEU A 93 -0.04 -4.84 -15.15
N LEU A 94 0.45 -5.49 -14.07
CA LEU A 94 1.71 -6.25 -14.09
C LEU A 94 1.71 -7.28 -15.22
N ASP A 95 0.64 -8.07 -15.35
CA ASP A 95 0.46 -9.06 -16.40
C ASP A 95 0.48 -8.41 -17.79
N LYS A 96 -0.24 -7.29 -17.96
CA LYS A 96 -0.27 -6.54 -19.22
C LYS A 96 1.12 -6.09 -19.67
N TYR A 97 1.92 -5.59 -18.73
CA TYR A 97 3.26 -5.08 -19.02
C TYR A 97 4.35 -6.16 -18.96
N GLY A 98 4.00 -7.38 -18.57
CA GLY A 98 4.90 -8.53 -18.47
C GLY A 98 5.90 -8.41 -17.31
N ILE A 99 5.48 -7.76 -16.23
CA ILE A 99 6.26 -7.57 -15.00
C ILE A 99 5.87 -8.68 -14.01
N PRO A 100 6.84 -9.41 -13.44
CA PRO A 100 6.55 -10.43 -12.42
C PRO A 100 5.89 -9.84 -11.18
N ASP A 101 4.88 -10.54 -10.62
CA ASP A 101 4.27 -10.17 -9.34
C ASP A 101 5.29 -10.31 -8.19
N PRO A 102 5.57 -9.26 -7.41
CA PRO A 102 6.54 -9.30 -6.32
C PRO A 102 5.97 -9.96 -5.06
N THR A 103 4.65 -10.18 -4.98
CA THR A 103 4.00 -10.57 -3.73
C THR A 103 4.44 -11.94 -3.22
N LEU A 104 4.67 -12.02 -1.92
CA LEU A 104 4.96 -13.24 -1.18
C LEU A 104 3.70 -13.73 -0.44
N GLY A 105 3.85 -14.75 0.42
CA GLY A 105 2.78 -15.22 1.29
C GLY A 105 2.27 -14.15 2.25
N GLU A 106 1.16 -14.43 2.95
CA GLU A 106 0.54 -13.54 3.93
C GLU A 106 1.56 -13.05 4.98
N GLY A 107 1.55 -11.75 5.26
CA GLY A 107 2.47 -11.08 6.20
C GLY A 107 3.95 -11.13 5.79
N LYS A 108 4.26 -11.44 4.52
CA LYS A 108 5.62 -11.50 3.99
C LYS A 108 5.77 -10.54 2.80
N PHE A 109 6.84 -9.75 2.82
CA PHE A 109 7.12 -8.73 1.82
C PHE A 109 8.54 -8.90 1.28
N ALA A 110 8.71 -8.70 -0.03
CA ALA A 110 10.02 -8.72 -0.67
C ALA A 110 10.81 -7.46 -0.29
N ASN A 111 10.14 -6.32 -0.16
CA ASN A 111 10.70 -5.07 0.33
C ASN A 111 10.87 -5.14 1.87
N SER A 112 12.12 -4.95 2.37
CA SER A 112 12.44 -5.00 3.80
C SER A 112 11.79 -3.88 4.61
N ASP A 113 11.55 -2.72 3.99
CA ASP A 113 10.94 -1.58 4.65
C ASP A 113 9.44 -1.81 4.85
N LEU A 114 8.76 -2.37 3.83
CA LEU A 114 7.38 -2.81 3.95
C LEU A 114 7.21 -3.97 4.95
N GLN A 115 8.18 -4.91 5.01
CA GLN A 115 8.15 -5.95 6.04
C GLN A 115 8.24 -5.34 7.44
N LYS A 116 9.16 -4.39 7.63
CA LYS A 116 9.29 -3.70 8.91
C LYS A 116 8.04 -2.90 9.26
N LEU A 117 7.48 -2.18 8.29
CA LEU A 117 6.25 -1.42 8.46
C LEU A 117 5.09 -2.34 8.88
N TYR A 118 4.90 -3.46 8.18
CA TYR A 118 3.89 -4.47 8.55
C TYR A 118 4.06 -4.93 10.01
N ASP A 119 5.26 -5.29 10.42
CA ASP A 119 5.54 -5.79 11.78
C ASP A 119 5.25 -4.71 12.84
N ASP A 120 5.59 -3.44 12.57
CA ASP A 120 5.33 -2.31 13.46
C ASP A 120 3.82 -1.99 13.55
N LEU A 121 3.10 -1.98 12.43
CA LEU A 121 1.64 -1.76 12.38
C LEU A 121 0.87 -2.87 13.11
N ILE A 122 1.27 -4.14 12.91
CA ILE A 122 0.69 -5.27 13.64
C ILE A 122 0.94 -5.14 15.15
N LYS A 123 2.12 -4.69 15.54
CA LYS A 123 2.44 -4.47 16.96
C LYS A 123 1.57 -3.37 17.55
N GLN A 124 1.44 -2.22 16.88
CA GLN A 124 0.60 -1.09 17.33
C GLN A 124 -0.88 -1.49 17.38
N GLY A 125 -1.41 -2.10 16.32
CA GLY A 125 -2.84 -2.45 16.23
C GLY A 125 -3.29 -3.53 17.23
N LYS A 126 -2.36 -4.29 17.82
CA LYS A 126 -2.65 -5.27 18.88
C LYS A 126 -2.87 -4.65 20.27
N GLU A 127 -2.49 -3.42 20.49
CA GLU A 127 -2.55 -2.78 21.82
C GLU A 127 -3.98 -2.44 22.23
N SER A 128 -4.81 -1.96 21.28
CA SER A 128 -6.22 -1.66 21.52
C SER A 128 -7.00 -1.61 20.19
N LEU A 129 -8.33 -1.72 20.26
CA LEU A 129 -9.19 -1.54 19.09
C LEU A 129 -9.07 -0.12 18.51
N LEU A 130 -8.87 0.90 19.36
CA LEU A 130 -8.60 2.27 18.89
C LEU A 130 -7.31 2.33 18.09
N ASN A 131 -6.22 1.76 18.62
CA ASN A 131 -4.94 1.70 17.90
C ASN A 131 -5.06 0.92 16.58
N ALA A 132 -5.92 -0.10 16.53
CA ALA A 132 -6.17 -0.83 15.28
C ALA A 132 -6.83 0.06 14.22
N PHE A 133 -7.78 0.92 14.60
CA PHE A 133 -8.37 1.90 13.67
C PHE A 133 -7.38 3.00 13.27
N GLU A 134 -6.57 3.49 14.22
CA GLU A 134 -5.48 4.44 13.92
C GLU A 134 -4.45 3.86 12.94
N VAL A 135 -4.14 2.56 13.04
CA VAL A 135 -3.32 1.84 12.06
C VAL A 135 -3.98 1.87 10.68
N GLY A 136 -5.30 1.68 10.61
CA GLY A 136 -6.05 1.83 9.36
C GLY A 136 -5.90 3.23 8.77
N VAL A 137 -6.06 4.27 9.59
CA VAL A 137 -5.88 5.67 9.16
C VAL A 137 -4.47 5.89 8.58
N ILE A 138 -3.43 5.43 9.28
CA ILE A 138 -2.03 5.58 8.83
C ILE A 138 -1.81 4.92 7.47
N ILE A 139 -2.33 3.71 7.26
CA ILE A 139 -2.18 2.97 6.00
C ILE A 139 -2.86 3.74 4.86
N GLU A 140 -4.12 4.15 5.05
CA GLU A 140 -4.88 4.81 3.98
C GLU A 140 -4.32 6.20 3.64
N GLU A 141 -3.82 6.97 4.64
CA GLU A 141 -3.16 8.25 4.38
C GLU A 141 -1.90 8.06 3.55
N THR A 142 -1.08 7.03 3.84
CA THR A 142 0.14 6.72 3.08
C THR A 142 -0.21 6.29 1.66
N ASP A 143 -1.15 5.35 1.49
CA ASP A 143 -1.60 4.85 0.19
C ASP A 143 -2.17 5.98 -0.69
N ILE A 144 -2.92 6.92 -0.11
CA ILE A 144 -3.42 8.11 -0.82
C ILE A 144 -2.26 8.96 -1.35
N GLU A 145 -1.22 9.23 -0.55
CA GLU A 145 -0.05 10.02 -0.97
C GLU A 145 0.69 9.31 -2.12
N ASP A 146 0.97 8.02 -1.99
CA ASP A 146 1.71 7.25 -2.98
C ASP A 146 0.94 7.08 -4.30
N LEU A 147 -0.38 6.87 -4.22
CA LEU A 147 -1.24 6.83 -5.41
C LEU A 147 -1.32 8.17 -6.13
N GLN A 148 -1.37 9.30 -5.40
CA GLN A 148 -1.33 10.63 -6.02
C GLN A 148 -0.02 10.87 -6.75
N GLU A 149 1.12 10.55 -6.12
CA GLU A 149 2.44 10.67 -6.76
C GLU A 149 2.55 9.77 -7.99
N ALA A 150 2.05 8.54 -7.92
CA ALA A 150 2.05 7.61 -9.05
C ALA A 150 1.19 8.09 -10.23
N ILE A 151 0.04 8.74 -9.95
CA ILE A 151 -0.82 9.34 -10.98
C ILE A 151 -0.12 10.54 -11.62
N GLU A 152 0.49 11.42 -10.81
CA GLU A 152 1.23 12.59 -11.32
C GLU A 152 2.46 12.18 -12.14
N GLY A 153 3.06 11.03 -11.83
CA GLY A 153 4.26 10.49 -12.47
C GLY A 153 4.03 9.73 -13.77
N THR A 154 2.78 9.58 -14.26
CA THR A 154 2.49 8.82 -15.48
C THR A 154 1.61 9.61 -16.46
N GLU A 155 1.78 9.32 -17.76
CA GLU A 155 0.89 9.77 -18.82
C GLU A 155 0.12 8.58 -19.45
N LYS A 156 0.15 7.42 -18.80
CA LYS A 156 -0.52 6.21 -19.29
C LYS A 156 -1.92 6.11 -18.76
N ALA A 157 -2.90 6.28 -19.64
CA ALA A 157 -4.33 6.31 -19.31
C ALA A 157 -4.85 5.05 -18.57
N ASP A 158 -4.22 3.90 -18.73
CA ASP A 158 -4.58 2.68 -18.01
C ASP A 158 -4.04 2.68 -16.57
N LEU A 159 -2.84 3.21 -16.35
CA LEU A 159 -2.28 3.43 -15.00
C LEU A 159 -3.11 4.48 -14.27
N GLU A 160 -3.29 5.68 -14.86
CA GLU A 160 -4.13 6.75 -14.29
C GLU A 160 -5.51 6.24 -13.88
N LYS A 161 -6.14 5.42 -14.75
CA LYS A 161 -7.48 4.86 -14.49
C LYS A 161 -7.47 3.90 -13.31
N VAL A 162 -6.50 2.99 -13.23
CA VAL A 162 -6.44 2.01 -12.15
C VAL A 162 -6.10 2.72 -10.85
N TYR A 163 -5.04 3.50 -10.80
CA TYR A 163 -4.63 4.24 -9.60
C TYR A 163 -5.71 5.22 -9.12
N GLY A 164 -6.40 5.90 -10.04
CA GLY A 164 -7.53 6.75 -9.67
C GLY A 164 -8.72 5.99 -9.06
N ASN A 165 -8.95 4.73 -9.44
CA ASN A 165 -9.96 3.89 -8.80
C ASN A 165 -9.51 3.43 -7.39
N LEU A 166 -8.24 3.04 -7.24
CA LEU A 166 -7.65 2.70 -5.95
C LEU A 166 -7.75 3.90 -5.01
N LEU A 167 -7.27 5.06 -5.43
CA LEU A 167 -7.30 6.32 -4.68
C LEU A 167 -8.71 6.66 -4.16
N ASN A 168 -9.75 6.49 -5.00
CA ASN A 168 -11.13 6.70 -4.55
C ASN A 168 -11.56 5.66 -3.50
N GLY A 169 -11.06 4.42 -3.59
CA GLY A 169 -11.26 3.39 -2.58
C GLY A 169 -10.62 3.78 -1.25
N SER A 170 -9.35 4.19 -1.27
CA SER A 170 -8.57 4.57 -0.09
C SER A 170 -9.19 5.76 0.65
N TYR A 171 -9.73 6.77 -0.06
CA TYR A 171 -10.51 7.83 0.60
C TYR A 171 -11.74 7.30 1.35
N ASN A 172 -12.49 6.35 0.76
CA ASN A 172 -13.64 5.77 1.43
C ASN A 172 -13.24 4.91 2.65
N HIS A 173 -12.10 4.23 2.56
CA HIS A 173 -11.55 3.43 3.66
C HIS A 173 -11.08 4.34 4.80
N LEU A 174 -10.37 5.43 4.48
CA LEU A 174 -9.92 6.45 5.43
C LEU A 174 -11.11 7.04 6.20
N ASP A 175 -12.18 7.43 5.49
CA ASP A 175 -13.40 7.93 6.13
C ASP A 175 -14.02 6.91 7.09
N ALA A 176 -14.03 5.62 6.71
CA ALA A 176 -14.54 4.56 7.56
C ALA A 176 -13.69 4.37 8.82
N PHE A 177 -12.35 4.37 8.72
CA PHE A 177 -11.47 4.25 9.88
C PHE A 177 -11.57 5.47 10.80
N ASN A 178 -11.59 6.68 10.27
CA ASN A 178 -11.80 7.90 11.04
C ASN A 178 -13.12 7.86 11.81
N TYR A 179 -14.23 7.47 11.16
CA TYR A 179 -15.53 7.34 11.82
C TYR A 179 -15.49 6.38 13.03
N HIS A 180 -14.82 5.23 12.88
CA HIS A 180 -14.71 4.24 13.95
C HIS A 180 -13.76 4.68 15.05
N SER A 181 -12.65 5.33 14.73
CA SER A 181 -11.70 5.89 15.69
C SER A 181 -12.37 6.96 16.55
N ASP A 182 -13.03 7.94 15.93
CA ASP A 182 -13.74 9.02 16.61
C ASP A 182 -14.85 8.49 17.53
N SER A 183 -15.56 7.44 17.11
CA SER A 183 -16.62 6.82 17.89
C SER A 183 -16.13 6.14 19.16
N LEU A 184 -14.87 5.69 19.21
CA LEU A 184 -14.26 5.10 20.41
C LEU A 184 -13.59 6.12 21.32
N ALA A 185 -13.25 7.30 20.80
CA ALA A 185 -12.59 8.37 21.57
C ALA A 185 -13.56 9.24 22.39
N GLN A 186 -14.90 9.07 22.22
CA GLN A 186 -15.97 9.76 22.94
C GLN A 186 -16.34 9.01 24.21
#